data_02d503408635e5cee2fae1ba988374d7
#
_entry.id   02d503408635e5cee2fae1ba988374d7
#
_cell.length_a   1.000
_cell.length_b   1.000
_cell.length_c   1.000
_cell.angle_alpha   90.00
_cell.angle_beta   90.00
_cell.angle_gamma   90.00
#
_symmetry.space_group_name_H-M   'P 1'
#
loop_
_entity.id
_entity.type
_entity.pdbx_description
1 polymer ?
#
loop_
_entity_poly.entity_id
_entity_poly.type
_entity_poly.pdbx_seq_one_letter_code
_entity_poly.pdbx_strand_id
1 'polypeptide(L)'
;DKYRQMEWKIKKSFLLAATGLLKEAQDELDGVSGGSLPKELLVDYYGQMLYLYSHFNQYTGSEMGTLHEHYAQLERVYKDSLNMVLTPEDPLFLWYKGQVVQGTDSMYVFKERLQKGILNSAFDTRRDAMNAYVLACFYRESDEQENYLTYLIYSAMADVRISNKDIASLEELAGVLFSLGDIDHAYVYMSYCLQNALAYRNRVRVVGISAVQDTIHQIYQERNQRQEARLRMYLVLVSVLSLISLFAFLYIYKQMKRLKQSRQQLNEANNRLNKHVEELSKMHGQVAETNVQLTSLNEQLRDTNNQLRESNYVKEEYIGYVFSICSNYISKLDEYRK
;
A
#
# COMPACT_ATOMS: atom_id res chain seq x y z
N ASP A 1 -47.58 -38.82 3.94
CA ASP A 1 -46.85 -39.40 2.81
C ASP A 1 -45.39 -39.71 3.23
N LYS A 2 -45.07 -41.02 3.29
CA LYS A 2 -43.75 -41.50 3.75
C LYS A 2 -42.61 -40.95 2.90
N TYR A 3 -42.80 -40.73 1.58
CA TYR A 3 -41.81 -40.13 0.68
C TYR A 3 -41.47 -38.71 1.10
N ARG A 4 -42.44 -37.83 1.29
CA ARG A 4 -42.21 -36.45 1.76
C ARG A 4 -41.56 -36.38 3.12
N GLN A 5 -41.91 -37.32 4.02
CA GLN A 5 -41.27 -37.38 5.33
C GLN A 5 -39.74 -37.68 5.21
N MET A 6 -39.37 -38.61 4.34
CA MET A 6 -37.95 -38.92 4.09
C MET A 6 -37.23 -37.79 3.42
N GLU A 7 -37.83 -37.17 2.41
CA GLU A 7 -37.26 -35.97 1.75
C GLU A 7 -37.00 -34.82 2.76
N TRP A 8 -38.00 -34.56 3.64
CA TRP A 8 -37.85 -33.56 4.69
C TRP A 8 -36.73 -33.88 5.68
N LYS A 9 -36.55 -35.14 6.07
CA LYS A 9 -35.49 -35.56 6.95
C LYS A 9 -34.12 -35.30 6.31
N ILE A 10 -33.94 -35.63 5.03
CA ILE A 10 -32.69 -35.39 4.30
C ILE A 10 -32.38 -33.87 4.22
N LYS A 11 -33.40 -33.07 3.82
CA LYS A 11 -33.26 -31.61 3.75
C LYS A 11 -32.96 -30.96 5.10
N LYS A 12 -33.63 -31.42 6.17
CA LYS A 12 -33.42 -30.96 7.52
C LYS A 12 -32.01 -31.31 8.00
N SER A 13 -31.55 -32.53 7.76
CA SER A 13 -30.16 -32.94 8.04
C SER A 13 -29.15 -32.04 7.33
N PHE A 14 -29.38 -31.71 6.05
CA PHE A 14 -28.51 -30.80 5.32
C PHE A 14 -28.44 -29.41 5.97
N LEU A 15 -29.58 -28.83 6.35
CA LEU A 15 -29.61 -27.52 7.01
C LEU A 15 -28.93 -27.53 8.38
N LEU A 16 -29.10 -28.59 9.16
CA LEU A 16 -28.41 -28.77 10.45
C LEU A 16 -26.91 -28.87 10.25
N ALA A 17 -26.46 -29.67 9.30
CA ALA A 17 -25.06 -29.85 9.00
C ALA A 17 -24.43 -28.53 8.50
N ALA A 18 -25.12 -27.77 7.64
CA ALA A 18 -24.67 -26.46 7.16
C ALA A 18 -24.50 -25.41 8.28
N THR A 19 -25.21 -25.57 9.40
CA THR A 19 -25.04 -24.73 10.62
C THR A 19 -24.06 -25.32 11.63
N GLY A 20 -23.42 -26.46 11.32
CA GLY A 20 -22.43 -27.12 12.17
C GLY A 20 -23.04 -28.00 13.28
N LEU A 21 -24.33 -28.31 13.19
CA LEU A 21 -25.00 -29.22 14.09
C LEU A 21 -24.94 -30.66 13.51
N LEU A 22 -23.68 -31.17 13.39
CA LEU A 22 -23.41 -32.43 12.66
C LEU A 22 -24.03 -33.63 13.34
N LYS A 23 -24.05 -33.70 14.67
CA LYS A 23 -24.65 -34.81 15.41
C LYS A 23 -26.15 -34.80 15.25
N GLU A 24 -26.78 -33.65 15.39
CA GLU A 24 -28.24 -33.49 15.18
C GLU A 24 -28.64 -33.80 13.72
N ALA A 25 -27.77 -33.44 12.77
CA ALA A 25 -27.96 -33.77 11.36
C ALA A 25 -27.89 -35.28 11.11
N GLN A 26 -27.00 -36.00 11.79
CA GLN A 26 -26.94 -37.46 11.77
C GLN A 26 -28.16 -38.09 12.41
N ASP A 27 -28.58 -37.60 13.59
CA ASP A 27 -29.74 -38.14 14.32
C ASP A 27 -31.04 -38.03 13.51
N GLU A 28 -31.22 -37.01 12.65
CA GLU A 28 -32.36 -36.90 11.72
C GLU A 28 -32.39 -38.03 10.69
N LEU A 29 -31.25 -38.60 10.34
CA LEU A 29 -31.15 -39.70 9.38
C LEU A 29 -31.11 -41.07 10.04
N ASP A 30 -31.08 -41.11 11.39
CA ASP A 30 -31.16 -42.37 12.12
C ASP A 30 -32.42 -43.14 11.75
N GLY A 31 -32.24 -44.44 11.43
CA GLY A 31 -33.34 -45.31 10.97
C GLY A 31 -33.73 -45.14 9.50
N VAL A 32 -33.06 -44.22 8.75
CA VAL A 32 -33.15 -44.13 7.29
C VAL A 32 -32.04 -44.96 6.68
N SER A 33 -32.37 -45.93 5.84
CA SER A 33 -31.38 -46.69 5.06
C SER A 33 -31.62 -46.55 3.57
N GLY A 34 -30.56 -46.56 2.76
CA GLY A 34 -30.65 -46.47 1.31
C GLY A 34 -31.62 -47.52 0.71
N GLY A 35 -31.62 -48.73 1.25
CA GLY A 35 -32.54 -49.81 0.79
C GLY A 35 -34.04 -49.54 1.03
N SER A 36 -34.38 -48.60 1.91
CA SER A 36 -35.76 -48.21 2.19
C SER A 36 -36.23 -46.96 1.44
N LEU A 37 -35.32 -46.30 0.72
CA LEU A 37 -35.58 -45.04 0.02
C LEU A 37 -36.02 -45.26 -1.42
N PRO A 38 -36.95 -44.42 -1.94
CA PRO A 38 -37.18 -44.29 -3.35
C PRO A 38 -35.92 -43.88 -4.12
N LYS A 39 -35.81 -44.35 -5.37
CA LYS A 39 -34.61 -44.11 -6.20
C LYS A 39 -34.29 -42.62 -6.39
N GLU A 40 -35.32 -41.81 -6.44
CA GLU A 40 -35.23 -40.34 -6.61
C GLU A 40 -34.56 -39.62 -5.42
N LEU A 41 -34.58 -40.25 -4.23
CA LEU A 41 -33.99 -39.68 -3.02
C LEU A 41 -32.60 -40.28 -2.69
N LEU A 42 -32.12 -41.27 -3.44
CA LEU A 42 -30.87 -41.95 -3.14
C LEU A 42 -29.65 -41.05 -3.31
N VAL A 43 -29.63 -40.22 -4.37
CA VAL A 43 -28.53 -39.29 -4.62
C VAL A 43 -28.44 -38.24 -3.50
N ASP A 44 -29.58 -37.65 -3.11
CA ASP A 44 -29.60 -36.65 -2.03
C ASP A 44 -29.20 -37.29 -0.68
N TYR A 45 -29.69 -38.50 -0.40
CA TYR A 45 -29.37 -39.23 0.83
C TYR A 45 -27.88 -39.57 0.90
N TYR A 46 -27.31 -40.23 -0.12
CA TYR A 46 -25.93 -40.61 -0.09
C TYR A 46 -25.00 -39.38 -0.18
N GLY A 47 -25.38 -38.33 -0.91
CA GLY A 47 -24.70 -37.07 -0.92
C GLY A 47 -24.64 -36.42 0.46
N GLN A 48 -25.77 -36.43 1.20
CA GLN A 48 -25.82 -35.90 2.57
C GLN A 48 -25.00 -36.75 3.55
N MET A 49 -25.05 -38.08 3.43
CA MET A 49 -24.22 -38.95 4.29
C MET A 49 -22.73 -38.76 4.01
N LEU A 50 -22.35 -38.66 2.74
CA LEU A 50 -20.96 -38.33 2.36
C LEU A 50 -20.53 -36.99 2.97
N TYR A 51 -21.36 -35.95 2.86
CA TYR A 51 -21.11 -34.63 3.45
C TYR A 51 -20.87 -34.72 4.97
N LEU A 52 -21.75 -35.42 5.69
CA LEU A 52 -21.62 -35.60 7.14
C LEU A 52 -20.35 -36.32 7.53
N TYR A 53 -20.05 -37.45 6.92
CA TYR A 53 -18.88 -38.24 7.30
C TYR A 53 -17.56 -37.64 6.85
N SER A 54 -17.55 -36.90 5.75
CA SER A 54 -16.40 -36.08 5.36
C SER A 54 -16.07 -35.01 6.42
N HIS A 55 -17.10 -34.35 6.96
CA HIS A 55 -16.93 -33.39 8.04
C HIS A 55 -16.49 -34.03 9.36
N PHE A 56 -17.12 -35.16 9.76
CA PHE A 56 -16.70 -35.90 10.94
C PHE A 56 -15.24 -36.38 10.81
N ASN A 57 -14.84 -36.85 9.63
CA ASN A 57 -13.47 -37.27 9.36
C ASN A 57 -12.49 -36.07 9.47
N GLN A 58 -12.83 -34.92 8.89
CA GLN A 58 -12.06 -33.72 8.98
C GLN A 58 -11.88 -33.21 10.42
N TYR A 59 -12.97 -33.25 11.24
CA TYR A 59 -12.91 -32.75 12.63
C TYR A 59 -12.27 -33.69 13.62
N THR A 60 -12.28 -34.99 13.36
CA THR A 60 -11.62 -35.93 14.24
C THR A 60 -10.09 -35.92 14.07
N GLY A 61 -9.58 -35.58 12.89
CA GLY A 61 -8.14 -35.56 12.63
C GLY A 61 -7.44 -36.90 12.91
N SER A 62 -6.24 -37.08 12.44
CA SER A 62 -5.44 -38.28 12.65
C SER A 62 -5.09 -38.54 14.14
N GLU A 63 -5.20 -37.52 14.97
CA GLU A 63 -4.89 -37.58 16.41
C GLU A 63 -5.92 -38.40 17.20
N MET A 64 -7.14 -38.56 16.69
CA MET A 64 -8.22 -39.33 17.35
C MET A 64 -8.21 -40.84 16.98
N GLY A 65 -7.16 -41.32 16.31
CA GLY A 65 -6.91 -42.76 16.07
C GLY A 65 -8.12 -43.51 15.50
N THR A 66 -8.67 -44.47 16.27
CA THR A 66 -9.77 -45.34 15.83
C THR A 66 -11.04 -44.60 15.40
N LEU A 67 -11.33 -43.46 16.00
CA LEU A 67 -12.52 -42.65 15.62
C LEU A 67 -12.36 -42.02 14.24
N HIS A 68 -11.17 -41.51 13.96
CA HIS A 68 -10.83 -40.99 12.64
C HIS A 68 -10.90 -42.10 11.58
N GLU A 69 -10.32 -43.28 11.85
CA GLU A 69 -10.40 -44.41 10.93
C GLU A 69 -11.83 -44.85 10.66
N HIS A 70 -12.69 -44.86 11.69
CA HIS A 70 -14.10 -45.19 11.56
C HIS A 70 -14.82 -44.23 10.62
N TYR A 71 -14.64 -42.91 10.81
CA TYR A 71 -15.30 -41.92 9.93
C TYR A 71 -14.72 -41.91 8.52
N ALA A 72 -13.42 -42.13 8.36
CA ALA A 72 -12.79 -42.27 7.05
C ALA A 72 -13.33 -43.51 6.29
N GLN A 73 -13.62 -44.60 7.01
CA GLN A 73 -14.25 -45.78 6.40
C GLN A 73 -15.70 -45.50 5.96
N LEU A 74 -16.49 -44.84 6.81
CA LEU A 74 -17.86 -44.48 6.46
C LEU A 74 -17.93 -43.50 5.28
N GLU A 75 -17.04 -42.51 5.24
CA GLU A 75 -16.89 -41.62 4.09
C GLU A 75 -16.67 -42.41 2.78
N ARG A 76 -15.76 -43.37 2.77
CA ARG A 76 -15.52 -44.24 1.61
C ARG A 76 -16.78 -45.05 1.21
N VAL A 77 -17.47 -45.67 2.18
CA VAL A 77 -18.70 -46.45 1.92
C VAL A 77 -19.75 -45.56 1.27
N TYR A 78 -19.99 -44.36 1.76
CA TYR A 78 -20.98 -43.47 1.18
C TYR A 78 -20.56 -42.84 -0.13
N LYS A 79 -19.24 -42.64 -0.33
CA LYS A 79 -18.65 -42.22 -1.60
C LYS A 79 -18.93 -43.30 -2.69
N ASP A 80 -18.69 -44.56 -2.38
CA ASP A 80 -18.98 -45.68 -3.28
C ASP A 80 -20.47 -45.84 -3.54
N SER A 81 -21.30 -45.74 -2.49
CA SER A 81 -22.78 -45.82 -2.62
C SER A 81 -23.32 -44.72 -3.50
N LEU A 82 -22.83 -43.48 -3.33
CA LEU A 82 -23.18 -42.35 -4.20
C LEU A 82 -22.78 -42.59 -5.66
N ASN A 83 -21.58 -43.11 -5.88
CA ASN A 83 -21.07 -43.40 -7.20
C ASN A 83 -21.93 -44.43 -7.97
N MET A 84 -22.51 -45.39 -7.25
CA MET A 84 -23.39 -46.44 -7.84
C MET A 84 -24.75 -45.87 -8.32
N VAL A 85 -25.28 -44.85 -7.69
CA VAL A 85 -26.60 -44.27 -8.00
C VAL A 85 -26.57 -43.02 -8.86
N LEU A 86 -25.41 -42.35 -8.90
CA LEU A 86 -25.22 -41.07 -9.58
C LEU A 86 -25.28 -41.24 -11.10
N THR A 87 -26.14 -40.44 -11.76
CA THR A 87 -26.29 -40.43 -13.22
C THR A 87 -25.96 -39.06 -13.82
N PRO A 88 -25.58 -38.95 -15.11
CA PRO A 88 -25.30 -37.68 -15.76
C PRO A 88 -26.47 -36.67 -15.77
N GLU A 89 -27.68 -37.14 -15.56
CA GLU A 89 -28.92 -36.36 -15.52
C GLU A 89 -29.11 -35.64 -14.17
N ASP A 90 -28.36 -36.04 -13.13
CA ASP A 90 -28.48 -35.44 -11.81
C ASP A 90 -28.01 -33.96 -11.82
N PRO A 91 -28.77 -33.06 -11.22
CA PRO A 91 -28.44 -31.60 -11.25
C PRO A 91 -27.06 -31.25 -10.71
N LEU A 92 -26.56 -32.04 -9.74
CA LEU A 92 -25.25 -31.85 -9.11
C LEU A 92 -24.25 -32.93 -9.54
N PHE A 93 -24.45 -33.56 -10.70
CA PHE A 93 -23.58 -34.64 -11.18
C PHE A 93 -22.10 -34.26 -11.17
N LEU A 94 -21.75 -33.09 -11.73
CA LEU A 94 -20.36 -32.67 -11.81
C LEU A 94 -19.73 -32.48 -10.43
N TRP A 95 -20.48 -31.93 -9.49
CA TRP A 95 -20.05 -31.76 -8.12
C TRP A 95 -19.79 -33.09 -7.43
N TYR A 96 -20.80 -33.96 -7.39
CA TYR A 96 -20.69 -35.26 -6.72
C TYR A 96 -19.68 -36.19 -7.39
N LYS A 97 -19.68 -36.23 -8.73
CA LYS A 97 -18.72 -37.04 -9.47
C LYS A 97 -17.30 -36.55 -9.26
N GLY A 98 -17.09 -35.22 -9.18
CA GLY A 98 -15.82 -34.64 -8.82
C GLY A 98 -15.29 -35.14 -7.51
N GLN A 99 -16.11 -35.11 -6.45
CA GLN A 99 -15.72 -35.66 -5.13
C GLN A 99 -15.43 -37.16 -5.17
N VAL A 100 -16.19 -37.93 -5.96
CA VAL A 100 -15.96 -39.38 -6.10
C VAL A 100 -14.62 -39.68 -6.79
N VAL A 101 -14.26 -38.97 -7.84
CA VAL A 101 -13.02 -39.24 -8.60
C VAL A 101 -11.77 -38.56 -8.03
N GLN A 102 -11.93 -37.65 -7.10
CA GLN A 102 -10.83 -36.94 -6.46
C GLN A 102 -9.86 -37.95 -5.82
N GLY A 103 -8.55 -37.77 -6.07
CA GLY A 103 -7.50 -38.68 -5.61
C GLY A 103 -7.41 -40.02 -6.38
N THR A 104 -8.10 -40.16 -7.52
CA THR A 104 -8.03 -41.34 -8.39
C THR A 104 -7.51 -40.99 -9.78
N ASP A 105 -7.06 -42.01 -10.53
CA ASP A 105 -6.61 -41.82 -11.92
C ASP A 105 -7.71 -41.24 -12.83
N SER A 106 -8.97 -41.49 -12.51
CA SER A 106 -10.12 -40.94 -13.24
C SER A 106 -10.26 -39.42 -13.12
N MET A 107 -9.60 -38.80 -12.14
CA MET A 107 -9.59 -37.36 -11.94
C MET A 107 -9.12 -36.60 -13.16
N TYR A 108 -8.06 -37.06 -13.84
CA TYR A 108 -7.49 -36.38 -15.00
C TYR A 108 -8.47 -36.28 -16.17
N VAL A 109 -9.18 -37.39 -16.46
CA VAL A 109 -10.19 -37.43 -17.53
C VAL A 109 -11.39 -36.54 -17.19
N PHE A 110 -11.78 -36.58 -15.91
CA PHE A 110 -12.94 -35.79 -15.43
C PHE A 110 -12.60 -34.31 -15.34
N LYS A 111 -11.33 -33.93 -15.04
CA LYS A 111 -10.84 -32.55 -15.03
C LYS A 111 -11.11 -31.85 -16.38
N GLU A 112 -10.77 -32.50 -17.50
CA GLU A 112 -11.04 -31.94 -18.83
C GLU A 112 -12.54 -31.76 -19.11
N ARG A 113 -13.35 -32.73 -18.69
CA ARG A 113 -14.82 -32.66 -18.85
C ARG A 113 -15.40 -31.50 -18.04
N LEU A 114 -14.96 -31.36 -16.80
CA LEU A 114 -15.39 -30.28 -15.92
C LEU A 114 -14.98 -28.91 -16.45
N GLN A 115 -13.74 -28.78 -16.90
CA GLN A 115 -13.22 -27.57 -17.52
C GLN A 115 -14.03 -27.14 -18.74
N LYS A 116 -14.35 -28.06 -19.64
CA LYS A 116 -15.22 -27.79 -20.80
C LYS A 116 -16.63 -27.38 -20.39
N GLY A 117 -17.17 -27.97 -19.30
CA GLY A 117 -18.50 -27.65 -18.79
C GLY A 117 -18.63 -26.24 -18.22
N ILE A 118 -17.54 -25.65 -17.72
CA ILE A 118 -17.54 -24.30 -17.12
C ILE A 118 -16.89 -23.23 -18.01
N LEU A 119 -16.33 -23.60 -19.16
CA LEU A 119 -15.58 -22.67 -20.05
C LEU A 119 -16.42 -21.45 -20.49
N ASN A 120 -17.73 -21.63 -20.65
CA ASN A 120 -18.67 -20.58 -21.07
C ASN A 120 -19.59 -20.12 -19.92
N SER A 121 -19.26 -20.47 -18.68
CA SER A 121 -20.06 -20.05 -17.53
C SER A 121 -19.90 -18.57 -17.24
N ALA A 122 -20.98 -17.88 -16.87
CA ALA A 122 -20.96 -16.52 -16.35
C ALA A 122 -20.50 -16.46 -14.89
N PHE A 123 -20.32 -17.59 -14.24
CA PHE A 123 -20.04 -17.71 -12.79
C PHE A 123 -21.03 -16.91 -11.92
N ASP A 124 -22.30 -17.07 -12.20
CA ASP A 124 -23.40 -16.39 -11.52
C ASP A 124 -24.43 -17.37 -10.89
N THR A 125 -24.10 -18.63 -10.83
CA THR A 125 -24.90 -19.67 -10.19
C THR A 125 -24.13 -20.41 -9.09
N ARG A 126 -24.84 -20.96 -8.10
CA ARG A 126 -24.23 -21.81 -7.07
C ARG A 126 -23.54 -23.03 -7.69
N ARG A 127 -24.14 -23.61 -8.74
CA ARG A 127 -23.55 -24.75 -9.45
C ARG A 127 -22.20 -24.39 -10.07
N ASP A 128 -22.07 -23.20 -10.64
CA ASP A 128 -20.82 -22.73 -11.21
C ASP A 128 -19.74 -22.56 -10.12
N ALA A 129 -20.11 -21.99 -8.97
CA ALA A 129 -19.23 -21.87 -7.82
C ALA A 129 -18.72 -23.25 -7.37
N MET A 130 -19.63 -24.21 -7.19
CA MET A 130 -19.30 -25.58 -6.78
C MET A 130 -18.39 -26.29 -7.79
N ASN A 131 -18.71 -26.20 -9.07
CA ASN A 131 -17.93 -26.84 -10.14
C ASN A 131 -16.53 -26.22 -10.27
N ALA A 132 -16.42 -24.88 -10.15
CA ALA A 132 -15.13 -24.19 -10.15
C ALA A 132 -14.28 -24.61 -8.95
N TYR A 133 -14.88 -24.78 -7.77
CA TYR A 133 -14.19 -25.26 -6.57
C TYR A 133 -13.63 -26.69 -6.75
N VAL A 134 -14.44 -27.62 -7.30
CA VAL A 134 -13.95 -28.98 -7.62
C VAL A 134 -12.75 -28.93 -8.56
N LEU A 135 -12.84 -28.08 -9.58
CA LEU A 135 -11.73 -27.93 -10.53
C LEU A 135 -10.48 -27.31 -9.88
N ALA A 136 -10.67 -26.36 -8.98
CA ALA A 136 -9.58 -25.82 -8.16
C ALA A 136 -8.92 -26.93 -7.32
N CYS A 137 -9.68 -27.79 -6.65
CA CYS A 137 -9.16 -28.93 -5.89
C CYS A 137 -8.33 -29.87 -6.76
N PHE A 138 -8.78 -30.15 -7.99
CA PHE A 138 -8.03 -31.00 -8.94
C PHE A 138 -6.71 -30.39 -9.36
N TYR A 139 -6.67 -29.08 -9.60
CA TYR A 139 -5.43 -28.37 -9.92
C TYR A 139 -4.47 -28.29 -8.73
N ARG A 140 -5.01 -28.16 -7.52
CA ARG A 140 -4.21 -28.23 -6.29
C ARG A 140 -3.53 -29.60 -6.15
N GLU A 141 -4.25 -30.71 -6.40
CA GLU A 141 -3.70 -32.06 -6.33
C GLU A 141 -2.69 -32.37 -7.46
N SER A 142 -2.83 -31.68 -8.60
CA SER A 142 -1.88 -31.77 -9.72
C SER A 142 -0.68 -30.82 -9.57
N ASP A 143 -0.59 -30.07 -8.46
CA ASP A 143 0.43 -29.02 -8.20
C ASP A 143 0.47 -27.91 -9.26
N GLU A 144 -0.66 -27.65 -9.92
CA GLU A 144 -0.82 -26.61 -10.91
C GLU A 144 -1.33 -25.31 -10.25
N GLN A 145 -0.45 -24.61 -9.54
CA GLN A 145 -0.79 -23.48 -8.65
C GLN A 145 -1.53 -22.32 -9.34
N GLU A 146 -1.17 -21.97 -10.57
CA GLU A 146 -1.82 -20.88 -11.31
C GLU A 146 -3.28 -21.21 -11.63
N ASN A 147 -3.52 -22.41 -12.14
CA ASN A 147 -4.87 -22.89 -12.44
C ASN A 147 -5.69 -23.06 -11.15
N TYR A 148 -5.09 -23.62 -10.11
CA TYR A 148 -5.71 -23.72 -8.80
C TYR A 148 -6.23 -22.36 -8.32
N LEU A 149 -5.38 -21.35 -8.31
CA LEU A 149 -5.74 -20.00 -7.86
C LEU A 149 -6.83 -19.38 -8.75
N THR A 150 -6.72 -19.56 -10.07
CA THR A 150 -7.70 -19.05 -11.04
C THR A 150 -9.09 -19.59 -10.77
N TYR A 151 -9.25 -20.90 -10.63
CA TYR A 151 -10.56 -21.51 -10.41
C TYR A 151 -11.08 -21.32 -8.98
N LEU A 152 -10.19 -21.18 -8.01
CA LEU A 152 -10.55 -20.79 -6.64
C LEU A 152 -11.15 -19.38 -6.61
N ILE A 153 -10.54 -18.45 -7.35
CA ILE A 153 -11.07 -17.08 -7.52
C ILE A 153 -12.44 -17.10 -8.21
N TYR A 154 -12.60 -17.87 -9.29
CA TYR A 154 -13.89 -17.98 -9.97
C TYR A 154 -14.98 -18.52 -9.05
N SER A 155 -14.68 -19.54 -8.25
CA SER A 155 -15.61 -20.06 -7.24
C SER A 155 -15.99 -19.00 -6.21
N ALA A 156 -15.01 -18.31 -5.63
CA ALA A 156 -15.24 -17.26 -4.64
C ALA A 156 -16.05 -16.09 -5.23
N MET A 157 -15.75 -15.68 -6.46
CA MET A 157 -16.52 -14.63 -7.15
C MET A 157 -17.96 -15.02 -7.40
N ALA A 158 -18.20 -16.27 -7.83
CA ALA A 158 -19.57 -16.77 -8.05
C ALA A 158 -20.35 -16.79 -6.74
N ASP A 159 -19.77 -17.29 -5.65
CA ASP A 159 -20.40 -17.29 -4.33
C ASP A 159 -20.77 -15.88 -3.85
N VAL A 160 -19.88 -14.91 -4.01
CA VAL A 160 -20.13 -13.51 -3.63
C VAL A 160 -21.25 -12.91 -4.49
N ARG A 161 -21.24 -13.15 -5.81
CA ARG A 161 -22.27 -12.62 -6.75
C ARG A 161 -23.67 -13.10 -6.42
N ILE A 162 -23.81 -14.37 -6.07
CA ILE A 162 -25.11 -14.93 -5.69
C ILE A 162 -25.48 -14.72 -4.23
N SER A 163 -24.66 -13.97 -3.50
CA SER A 163 -24.83 -13.75 -2.06
C SER A 163 -24.89 -15.07 -1.26
N ASN A 164 -24.17 -16.09 -1.72
CA ASN A 164 -24.00 -17.32 -0.97
C ASN A 164 -23.23 -17.02 0.32
N LYS A 165 -23.65 -17.61 1.42
CA LYS A 165 -23.04 -17.38 2.73
C LYS A 165 -22.12 -18.52 3.18
N ASP A 166 -22.17 -19.63 2.48
CA ASP A 166 -21.20 -20.72 2.62
C ASP A 166 -20.05 -20.49 1.61
N ILE A 167 -19.13 -19.62 1.98
CA ILE A 167 -18.04 -19.12 1.12
C ILE A 167 -16.71 -19.80 1.43
N ALA A 168 -16.69 -21.15 1.37
CA ALA A 168 -15.48 -21.94 1.60
C ALA A 168 -14.31 -21.55 0.69
N SER A 169 -14.61 -21.28 -0.57
CA SER A 169 -13.61 -20.88 -1.56
C SER A 169 -12.94 -19.54 -1.23
N LEU A 170 -13.68 -18.58 -0.69
CA LEU A 170 -13.10 -17.29 -0.26
C LEU A 170 -12.25 -17.43 1.00
N GLU A 171 -12.65 -18.32 1.93
CA GLU A 171 -11.86 -18.66 3.13
C GLU A 171 -10.51 -19.29 2.72
N GLU A 172 -10.55 -20.27 1.82
CA GLU A 172 -9.35 -20.93 1.30
C GLU A 172 -8.47 -19.95 0.52
N LEU A 173 -9.07 -19.09 -0.31
CA LEU A 173 -8.36 -18.02 -1.03
C LEU A 173 -7.66 -17.06 -0.07
N ALA A 174 -8.31 -16.66 1.02
CA ALA A 174 -7.70 -15.81 2.03
C ALA A 174 -6.48 -16.47 2.68
N GLY A 175 -6.54 -17.78 2.95
CA GLY A 175 -5.41 -18.57 3.45
C GLY A 175 -4.25 -18.62 2.46
N VAL A 176 -4.56 -18.83 1.17
CA VAL A 176 -3.53 -18.82 0.11
C VAL A 176 -2.87 -17.47 -0.02
N LEU A 177 -3.64 -16.37 -0.07
CA LEU A 177 -3.12 -15.01 -0.14
C LEU A 177 -2.25 -14.68 1.06
N PHE A 178 -2.64 -15.13 2.27
CA PHE A 178 -1.82 -15.00 3.46
C PHE A 178 -0.46 -15.68 3.30
N SER A 179 -0.43 -16.91 2.79
CA SER A 179 0.81 -17.65 2.55
C SER A 179 1.70 -17.00 1.48
N LEU A 180 1.11 -16.30 0.52
CA LEU A 180 1.80 -15.53 -0.52
C LEU A 180 2.27 -14.15 -0.04
N GLY A 181 1.92 -13.76 1.19
CA GLY A 181 2.30 -12.47 1.78
C GLY A 181 1.37 -11.29 1.43
N ASP A 182 0.25 -11.54 0.76
CA ASP A 182 -0.80 -10.53 0.52
C ASP A 182 -1.71 -10.44 1.75
N ILE A 183 -1.18 -9.80 2.79
CA ILE A 183 -1.85 -9.68 4.10
C ILE A 183 -3.10 -8.82 4.02
N ASP A 184 -3.11 -7.82 3.15
CA ASP A 184 -4.20 -6.85 3.04
C ASP A 184 -5.48 -7.53 2.52
N HIS A 185 -5.40 -8.27 1.41
CA HIS A 185 -6.53 -9.03 0.89
C HIS A 185 -6.89 -10.22 1.78
N ALA A 186 -5.91 -10.93 2.32
CA ALA A 186 -6.15 -12.03 3.25
C ALA A 186 -6.97 -11.56 4.47
N TYR A 187 -6.63 -10.42 5.06
CA TYR A 187 -7.35 -9.84 6.18
C TYR A 187 -8.80 -9.47 5.83
N VAL A 188 -8.98 -8.78 4.70
CA VAL A 188 -10.33 -8.36 4.25
C VAL A 188 -11.22 -9.56 3.97
N TYR A 189 -10.72 -10.56 3.23
CA TYR A 189 -11.52 -11.73 2.85
C TYR A 189 -11.81 -12.62 4.05
N MET A 190 -10.83 -12.86 4.93
CA MET A 190 -11.05 -13.65 6.14
C MET A 190 -12.04 -12.97 7.09
N SER A 191 -11.95 -11.64 7.25
CA SER A 191 -12.90 -10.87 8.04
C SER A 191 -14.34 -10.96 7.49
N TYR A 192 -14.48 -10.89 6.17
CA TYR A 192 -15.77 -11.08 5.51
C TYR A 192 -16.33 -12.50 5.73
N CYS A 193 -15.48 -13.53 5.63
CA CYS A 193 -15.84 -14.91 5.91
C CYS A 193 -16.33 -15.08 7.35
N LEU A 194 -15.60 -14.52 8.33
CA LEU A 194 -16.00 -14.58 9.74
C LEU A 194 -17.35 -13.91 10.00
N GLN A 195 -17.56 -12.71 9.45
CA GLN A 195 -18.83 -12.01 9.60
C GLN A 195 -20.01 -12.82 9.05
N ASN A 196 -19.86 -13.46 7.89
CA ASN A 196 -20.88 -14.31 7.31
C ASN A 196 -21.11 -15.59 8.14
N ALA A 197 -20.04 -16.25 8.59
CA ALA A 197 -20.14 -17.43 9.44
C ALA A 197 -20.89 -17.13 10.75
N LEU A 198 -20.62 -16.00 11.37
CA LEU A 198 -21.34 -15.53 12.58
C LEU A 198 -22.82 -15.21 12.29
N ALA A 199 -23.10 -14.48 11.20
CA ALA A 199 -24.47 -14.12 10.82
C ALA A 199 -25.35 -15.36 10.55
N TYR A 200 -24.77 -16.39 9.94
CA TYR A 200 -25.46 -17.65 9.64
C TYR A 200 -25.35 -18.71 10.75
N ARG A 201 -24.69 -18.36 11.87
CA ARG A 201 -24.45 -19.27 12.99
C ARG A 201 -23.76 -20.58 12.59
N ASN A 202 -22.92 -20.54 11.56
CA ASN A 202 -22.13 -21.69 11.15
C ASN A 202 -20.98 -21.90 12.14
N ARG A 203 -21.25 -22.64 13.21
CA ARG A 203 -20.33 -22.84 14.34
C ARG A 203 -19.01 -23.45 13.92
N VAL A 204 -19.04 -24.35 12.95
CA VAL A 204 -17.88 -25.06 12.45
C VAL A 204 -16.91 -24.10 11.77
N ARG A 205 -17.41 -23.28 10.86
CA ARG A 205 -16.58 -22.29 10.18
C ARG A 205 -16.08 -21.20 11.12
N VAL A 206 -16.91 -20.76 12.08
CA VAL A 206 -16.46 -19.77 13.06
C VAL A 206 -15.20 -20.23 13.78
N VAL A 207 -15.15 -21.50 14.23
CA VAL A 207 -13.95 -22.04 14.93
C VAL A 207 -12.75 -22.09 13.99
N GLY A 208 -12.89 -22.64 12.79
CA GLY A 208 -11.80 -22.74 11.81
C GLY A 208 -11.25 -21.38 11.38
N ILE A 209 -12.15 -20.45 11.03
CA ILE A 209 -11.78 -19.11 10.62
C ILE A 209 -11.12 -18.34 11.76
N SER A 210 -11.65 -18.41 12.99
CA SER A 210 -11.14 -17.65 14.13
C SER A 210 -9.68 -17.98 14.43
N ALA A 211 -9.27 -19.25 14.31
CA ALA A 211 -7.91 -19.67 14.57
C ALA A 211 -6.88 -19.01 13.62
N VAL A 212 -7.26 -18.81 12.36
CA VAL A 212 -6.40 -18.18 11.34
C VAL A 212 -6.55 -16.65 11.35
N GLN A 213 -7.77 -16.17 11.59
CA GLN A 213 -8.11 -14.75 11.62
C GLN A 213 -7.26 -13.98 12.64
N ASP A 214 -7.08 -14.52 13.84
CA ASP A 214 -6.29 -13.86 14.88
C ASP A 214 -4.85 -13.64 14.43
N THR A 215 -4.23 -14.63 13.80
CA THR A 215 -2.87 -14.52 13.27
C THR A 215 -2.77 -13.46 12.16
N ILE A 216 -3.69 -13.52 11.20
CA ILE A 216 -3.76 -12.53 10.10
C ILE A 216 -3.98 -11.13 10.67
N HIS A 217 -4.88 -10.98 11.63
CA HIS A 217 -5.20 -9.71 12.28
C HIS A 217 -3.98 -9.11 13.00
N GLN A 218 -3.25 -9.92 13.76
CA GLN A 218 -2.03 -9.47 14.45
C GLN A 218 -0.97 -8.97 13.46
N ILE A 219 -0.68 -9.73 12.41
CA ILE A 219 0.31 -9.35 11.39
C ILE A 219 -0.13 -8.09 10.65
N TYR A 220 -1.42 -7.98 10.31
CA TYR A 220 -2.00 -6.79 9.68
C TYR A 220 -1.85 -5.54 10.58
N GLN A 221 -2.16 -5.66 11.87
CA GLN A 221 -2.03 -4.59 12.85
C GLN A 221 -0.57 -4.14 13.03
N GLU A 222 0.36 -5.09 13.15
CA GLU A 222 1.79 -4.76 13.25
C GLU A 222 2.29 -4.02 11.99
N ARG A 223 1.86 -4.46 10.81
CA ARG A 223 2.22 -3.81 9.55
C ARG A 223 1.70 -2.38 9.48
N ASN A 224 0.43 -2.18 9.84
CA ASN A 224 -0.18 -0.85 9.88
C ASN A 224 0.51 0.07 10.89
N GLN A 225 0.79 -0.41 12.09
CA GLN A 225 1.53 0.37 13.10
C GLN A 225 2.91 0.80 12.61
N ARG A 226 3.64 -0.10 11.94
CA ARG A 226 4.94 0.22 11.33
C ARG A 226 4.80 1.26 10.20
N GLN A 227 3.76 1.16 9.38
CA GLN A 227 3.49 2.16 8.33
C GLN A 227 3.13 3.52 8.93
N GLU A 228 2.25 3.56 9.93
CA GLU A 228 1.92 4.80 10.65
C GLU A 228 3.15 5.44 11.32
N ALA A 229 4.00 4.63 11.95
CA ALA A 229 5.24 5.12 12.56
C ALA A 229 6.16 5.75 11.52
N ARG A 230 6.31 5.15 10.34
CA ARG A 230 7.07 5.72 9.22
C ARG A 230 6.46 7.03 8.72
N LEU A 231 5.14 7.08 8.55
CA LEU A 231 4.44 8.31 8.13
C LEU A 231 4.63 9.43 9.15
N ARG A 232 4.51 9.15 10.45
CA ARG A 232 4.78 10.12 11.52
C ARG A 232 6.23 10.61 11.46
N MET A 233 7.19 9.72 11.25
CA MET A 233 8.61 10.09 11.10
C MET A 233 8.83 11.01 9.89
N TYR A 234 8.21 10.72 8.73
CA TYR A 234 8.29 11.59 7.55
C TYR A 234 7.65 12.97 7.80
N LEU A 235 6.51 13.03 8.48
CA LEU A 235 5.87 14.29 8.85
C LEU A 235 6.77 15.14 9.75
N VAL A 236 7.42 14.53 10.75
CA VAL A 236 8.38 15.23 11.61
C VAL A 236 9.56 15.74 10.80
N LEU A 237 10.12 14.93 9.91
CA LEU A 237 11.26 15.30 9.07
C LEU A 237 10.91 16.49 8.15
N VAL A 238 9.75 16.43 7.48
CA VAL A 238 9.26 17.52 6.62
C VAL A 238 9.02 18.80 7.44
N SER A 239 8.47 18.68 8.64
CA SER A 239 8.25 19.82 9.55
C SER A 239 9.57 20.48 9.96
N VAL A 240 10.58 19.69 10.31
CA VAL A 240 11.93 20.21 10.66
C VAL A 240 12.58 20.89 9.43
N LEU A 241 12.52 20.29 8.26
CA LEU A 241 13.05 20.88 7.03
C LEU A 241 12.34 22.20 6.69
N SER A 242 11.02 22.26 6.88
CA SER A 242 10.23 23.48 6.68
C SER A 242 10.66 24.60 7.65
N LEU A 243 10.89 24.28 8.92
CA LEU A 243 11.42 25.24 9.88
C LEU A 243 12.81 25.75 9.52
N ILE A 244 13.71 24.84 9.14
CA ILE A 244 15.07 25.23 8.68
C ILE A 244 14.98 26.14 7.45
N SER A 245 14.12 25.84 6.50
CA SER A 245 13.88 26.66 5.32
C SER A 245 13.35 28.07 5.69
N LEU A 246 12.43 28.13 6.65
CA LEU A 246 11.92 29.42 7.14
C LEU A 246 13.02 30.26 7.80
N PHE A 247 13.84 29.65 8.64
CA PHE A 247 14.97 30.35 9.27
C PHE A 247 16.01 30.80 8.23
N ALA A 248 16.31 29.98 7.25
CA ALA A 248 17.22 30.36 6.15
C ALA A 248 16.63 31.54 5.35
N PHE A 249 15.34 31.52 5.06
CA PHE A 249 14.65 32.62 4.37
C PHE A 249 14.71 33.93 5.18
N LEU A 250 14.44 33.87 6.50
CA LEU A 250 14.54 35.05 7.38
C LEU A 250 15.99 35.58 7.47
N TYR A 251 16.97 34.68 7.49
CA TYR A 251 18.38 35.05 7.48
C TYR A 251 18.76 35.76 6.18
N ILE A 252 18.39 35.19 5.03
CA ILE A 252 18.63 35.79 3.71
C ILE A 252 17.92 37.15 3.60
N TYR A 253 16.69 37.25 4.04
CA TYR A 253 15.94 38.52 4.06
C TYR A 253 16.66 39.60 4.88
N LYS A 254 17.17 39.23 6.06
CA LYS A 254 17.95 40.12 6.91
C LYS A 254 19.24 40.56 6.24
N GLN A 255 19.96 39.67 5.57
CA GLN A 255 21.17 39.95 4.81
C GLN A 255 20.92 40.86 3.60
N MET A 256 19.83 40.60 2.87
CA MET A 256 19.39 41.45 1.75
C MET A 256 19.12 42.90 2.19
N LYS A 257 18.44 43.05 3.36
CA LYS A 257 18.18 44.38 3.93
C LYS A 257 19.47 45.10 4.31
N ARG A 258 20.43 44.40 4.93
CA ARG A 258 21.77 44.96 5.27
C ARG A 258 22.55 45.35 4.01
N LEU A 259 22.53 44.48 3.01
CA LEU A 259 23.21 44.76 1.74
C LEU A 259 22.63 45.97 1.01
N LYS A 260 21.29 46.14 1.05
CA LYS A 260 20.64 47.31 0.49
C LYS A 260 21.05 48.61 1.21
N GLN A 261 21.14 48.58 2.54
CA GLN A 261 21.61 49.73 3.33
C GLN A 261 23.04 50.07 3.02
N SER A 262 23.94 49.05 2.96
CA SER A 262 25.35 49.23 2.62
C SER A 262 25.52 49.80 1.22
N ARG A 263 24.73 49.35 0.22
CA ARG A 263 24.77 49.90 -1.13
C ARG A 263 24.29 51.36 -1.17
N GLN A 264 23.29 51.74 -0.37
CA GLN A 264 22.85 53.15 -0.29
C GLN A 264 23.96 54.02 0.32
N GLN A 265 24.56 53.59 1.41
CA GLN A 265 25.70 54.30 2.02
C GLN A 265 26.86 54.46 1.08
N LEU A 266 27.22 53.40 0.33
CA LEU A 266 28.27 53.47 -0.67
C LEU A 266 27.93 54.44 -1.79
N ASN A 267 26.68 54.47 -2.26
CA ASN A 267 26.23 55.39 -3.32
C ASN A 267 26.26 56.84 -2.83
N GLU A 268 25.84 57.10 -1.58
CA GLU A 268 25.93 58.42 -0.96
C GLU A 268 27.38 58.86 -0.78
N ALA A 269 28.26 57.96 -0.34
CA ALA A 269 29.69 58.26 -0.23
C ALA A 269 30.30 58.56 -1.60
N ASN A 270 29.96 57.81 -2.63
CA ASN A 270 30.44 58.02 -4.01
C ASN A 270 29.95 59.36 -4.57
N ASN A 271 28.68 59.73 -4.29
CA ASN A 271 28.15 61.04 -4.70
C ASN A 271 28.85 62.19 -3.97
N ARG A 272 29.18 62.02 -2.69
CA ARG A 272 29.99 63.02 -1.93
C ARG A 272 31.39 63.14 -2.51
N LEU A 273 32.01 62.00 -2.82
CA LEU A 273 33.32 61.99 -3.43
C LEU A 273 33.36 62.74 -4.79
N ASN A 274 32.38 62.44 -5.65
CA ASN A 274 32.23 63.12 -6.94
C ASN A 274 32.08 64.66 -6.80
N LYS A 275 31.26 65.10 -5.80
CA LYS A 275 31.16 66.53 -5.49
C LYS A 275 32.50 67.13 -5.06
N HIS A 276 33.22 66.44 -4.19
CA HIS A 276 34.54 66.93 -3.77
C HIS A 276 35.57 66.94 -4.91
N VAL A 277 35.53 65.95 -5.82
CA VAL A 277 36.33 65.96 -7.06
C VAL A 277 36.00 67.17 -7.95
N GLU A 278 34.72 67.49 -8.09
CA GLU A 278 34.27 68.62 -8.86
C GLU A 278 34.70 69.97 -8.25
N GLU A 279 34.59 70.11 -6.90
CA GLU A 279 35.05 71.26 -6.13
C GLU A 279 36.59 71.44 -6.24
N LEU A 280 37.34 70.33 -6.14
CA LEU A 280 38.78 70.29 -6.32
C LEU A 280 39.21 70.72 -7.76
N SER A 281 38.47 70.19 -8.76
CA SER A 281 38.71 70.57 -10.15
C SER A 281 38.48 72.08 -10.39
N LYS A 282 37.41 72.60 -9.75
CA LYS A 282 37.11 74.03 -9.83
C LYS A 282 38.16 74.90 -9.14
N MET A 283 38.61 74.47 -7.95
CA MET A 283 39.74 75.12 -7.25
C MET A 283 41.07 75.02 -8.04
N HIS A 284 41.29 73.84 -8.69
CA HIS A 284 42.50 73.69 -9.53
C HIS A 284 42.46 74.64 -10.74
N GLY A 285 41.28 74.84 -11.35
CA GLY A 285 41.03 75.82 -12.40
C GLY A 285 41.31 77.25 -11.92
N GLN A 286 40.84 77.61 -10.73
CA GLN A 286 41.10 78.92 -10.12
C GLN A 286 42.59 79.14 -9.79
N VAL A 287 43.25 78.05 -9.27
CA VAL A 287 44.71 78.13 -9.01
C VAL A 287 45.50 78.29 -10.31
N ALA A 288 45.11 77.56 -11.38
CA ALA A 288 45.73 77.69 -12.68
C ALA A 288 45.54 79.12 -13.25
N GLU A 289 44.33 79.66 -13.12
CA GLU A 289 44.09 81.07 -13.55
C GLU A 289 44.83 82.06 -12.71
N THR A 290 44.92 81.88 -11.38
CA THR A 290 45.73 82.68 -10.49
C THR A 290 47.22 82.59 -10.80
N ASN A 291 47.75 81.38 -11.17
CA ASN A 291 49.08 81.16 -11.61
C ASN A 291 49.39 81.89 -12.92
N VAL A 292 48.45 81.92 -13.87
CA VAL A 292 48.61 82.70 -15.10
C VAL A 292 48.65 84.19 -14.79
N GLN A 293 47.78 84.65 -13.85
CA GLN A 293 47.81 86.04 -13.39
C GLN A 293 49.07 86.36 -12.62
N LEU A 294 49.54 85.46 -11.78
CA LEU A 294 50.82 85.57 -11.07
C LEU A 294 52.05 85.56 -12.01
N THR A 295 51.96 84.72 -13.09
CA THR A 295 53.04 84.75 -14.11
C THR A 295 53.07 86.09 -14.88
N SER A 296 51.85 86.58 -15.21
CA SER A 296 51.76 87.94 -15.81
C SER A 296 52.20 89.02 -14.85
N LEU A 297 51.86 88.89 -13.56
CA LEU A 297 52.31 89.81 -12.53
C LEU A 297 53.84 89.69 -12.26
N ASN A 298 54.39 88.46 -12.34
CA ASN A 298 55.84 88.21 -12.25
C ASN A 298 56.67 88.82 -13.44
N GLU A 299 56.07 88.79 -14.60
CA GLU A 299 56.66 89.53 -15.75
C GLU A 299 56.61 91.06 -15.52
N GLN A 300 55.65 91.54 -14.77
CA GLN A 300 55.54 92.96 -14.35
C GLN A 300 56.37 93.26 -13.10
N LEU A 301 56.66 92.31 -12.28
CA LEU A 301 57.41 92.48 -11.02
C LEU A 301 58.86 91.98 -11.11
N ARG A 302 59.41 91.76 -12.33
CA ARG A 302 60.82 91.39 -12.59
C ARG A 302 61.85 92.44 -12.11
N ASP A 303 61.34 93.64 -11.77
CA ASP A 303 62.16 94.71 -11.22
C ASP A 303 62.23 94.78 -9.68
N THR A 304 61.56 93.85 -8.96
CA THR A 304 61.68 93.77 -7.50
C THR A 304 62.00 92.36 -7.04
N ASN A 305 63.30 92.10 -7.05
CA ASN A 305 63.94 90.79 -7.07
C ASN A 305 64.06 90.03 -5.73
N ASN A 306 63.29 90.27 -4.71
CA ASN A 306 63.50 89.57 -3.40
C ASN A 306 62.28 89.03 -2.69
N GLN A 307 61.05 89.16 -3.19
CA GLN A 307 59.89 88.63 -2.47
C GLN A 307 59.37 87.30 -3.00
N LEU A 308 59.97 86.80 -4.07
CA LEU A 308 59.46 85.59 -4.73
C LEU A 308 59.95 84.27 -4.13
N ARG A 309 60.99 84.28 -3.32
CA ARG A 309 61.51 83.05 -2.70
C ARG A 309 60.64 82.54 -1.57
N GLU A 310 59.97 83.34 -0.82
CA GLU A 310 59.12 82.95 0.28
C GLU A 310 57.77 82.36 -0.23
N SER A 311 57.23 82.89 -1.34
CA SER A 311 55.97 82.42 -1.91
C SER A 311 56.07 81.02 -2.52
N ASN A 312 57.21 80.59 -3.02
CA ASN A 312 57.42 79.27 -3.58
C ASN A 312 57.51 78.18 -2.48
N TYR A 313 58.11 78.54 -1.31
CA TYR A 313 58.20 77.63 -0.19
C TYR A 313 56.77 77.23 0.37
N VAL A 314 55.93 78.23 0.50
CA VAL A 314 54.51 77.97 0.95
C VAL A 314 53.67 77.19 -0.09
N LYS A 315 54.00 77.36 -1.39
CA LYS A 315 53.30 76.58 -2.46
C LYS A 315 53.73 75.12 -2.49
N GLU A 316 54.95 74.79 -2.27
CA GLU A 316 55.43 73.37 -2.23
C GLU A 316 54.92 72.65 -0.96
N GLU A 317 54.85 73.34 0.17
CA GLU A 317 54.34 72.78 1.41
C GLU A 317 52.84 72.47 1.30
N TYR A 318 52.05 73.36 0.63
CA TYR A 318 50.58 73.15 0.43
C TYR A 318 50.28 72.03 -0.56
N ILE A 319 51.08 71.89 -1.61
CA ILE A 319 50.92 70.77 -2.57
C ILE A 319 51.34 69.46 -1.93
N GLY A 320 52.34 69.42 -1.09
CA GLY A 320 52.77 68.26 -0.29
C GLY A 320 51.66 67.82 0.68
N TYR A 321 51.05 68.80 1.34
CA TYR A 321 49.88 68.49 2.25
C TYR A 321 48.70 67.95 1.51
N VAL A 322 48.35 68.48 0.35
CA VAL A 322 47.23 67.98 -0.47
C VAL A 322 47.54 66.58 -1.03
N PHE A 323 48.76 66.29 -1.44
CA PHE A 323 49.13 64.94 -1.90
C PHE A 323 49.13 63.92 -0.77
N SER A 324 49.52 64.31 0.46
CA SER A 324 49.45 63.45 1.63
C SER A 324 48.01 63.07 1.96
N ILE A 325 47.04 63.99 1.87
CA ILE A 325 45.61 63.73 2.04
C ILE A 325 45.03 62.80 0.96
N CYS A 326 45.34 63.02 -0.31
CA CYS A 326 44.91 62.21 -1.42
C CYS A 326 45.43 60.74 -1.34
N SER A 327 46.72 60.57 -0.98
CA SER A 327 47.32 59.24 -0.80
C SER A 327 46.68 58.47 0.32
N ASN A 328 46.29 59.11 1.42
CA ASN A 328 45.59 58.50 2.54
C ASN A 328 44.12 58.06 2.17
N TYR A 329 43.46 58.78 1.28
CA TYR A 329 42.14 58.39 0.78
C TYR A 329 42.18 57.24 -0.22
N ILE A 330 43.19 57.19 -1.11
CA ILE A 330 43.39 56.11 -2.08
C ILE A 330 43.77 54.80 -1.35
N SER A 331 44.64 54.89 -0.33
CA SER A 331 44.97 53.72 0.51
C SER A 331 43.77 53.13 1.26
N LYS A 332 42.85 53.96 1.73
CA LYS A 332 41.57 53.52 2.36
C LYS A 332 40.59 52.87 1.37
N LEU A 333 40.58 53.30 0.10
CA LEU A 333 39.74 52.70 -0.94
C LEU A 333 40.23 51.31 -1.38
N ASP A 334 41.53 51.07 -1.36
CA ASP A 334 42.10 49.72 -1.65
C ASP A 334 41.88 48.73 -0.52
N GLU A 335 41.75 49.19 0.73
CA GLU A 335 41.44 48.35 1.90
C GLU A 335 39.98 47.87 1.91
N TYR A 336 39.07 48.66 1.30
CA TYR A 336 37.65 48.30 1.14
C TYR A 336 37.34 47.43 -0.10
N ARG A 337 38.32 47.21 -0.98
CA ARG A 337 38.20 46.37 -2.19
C ARG A 337 38.58 44.91 -1.98
N LYS A 338 39.19 44.57 -0.85
CA LYS A 338 39.48 43.19 -0.40
C LYS A 338 38.42 42.70 0.54
#